data_9ae7bd3292f17e77a989130f95cf9651
#
_entry.id   9ae7bd3292f17e77a989130f95cf9651
#
_cell.length_a   1.000
_cell.length_b   1.000
_cell.length_c   1.000
_cell.angle_alpha   90.00
_cell.angle_beta   90.00
_cell.angle_gamma   90.00
#
_symmetry.space_group_name_H-M   'P 1'
#
loop_
_entity.id
_entity.type
_entity.pdbx_description
1 polymer ?
#
loop_
_entity_poly.entity_id
_entity_poly.type
_entity_poly.pdbx_seq_one_letter_code
_entity_poly.pdbx_strand_id
1 'polypeptide(L)'
;MIGLLGETGKPLLRAYSIASPAWDEELEFYSIKVPDGPLTSRLQHIKVGDEIILRPKPVGTLVHDALLPGSRLWFLATGTGFAPFASLLREPETWEKYGQVIMMHTCREVAELEYGRRLVESLQHDPLIGEMVAGKLKYYPTTTREP
;
A
#
# COMPACT_ATOMS: atom_id res chain seq x y z
N MET A 1 10.54 -3.89 8.28
CA MET A 1 10.28 -2.99 9.43
C MET A 1 10.99 -1.68 9.19
N ILE A 2 10.31 -0.58 9.46
CA ILE A 2 10.88 0.78 9.41
C ILE A 2 10.79 1.46 10.79
N GLY A 3 11.55 2.50 11.00
CA GLY A 3 11.47 3.28 12.23
C GLY A 3 12.50 4.41 12.34
N LEU A 4 12.60 4.94 13.53
CA LEU A 4 13.46 6.04 13.90
C LEU A 4 14.27 5.68 15.16
N LEU A 5 15.35 6.40 15.43
CA LEU A 5 16.02 6.31 16.73
C LEU A 5 15.09 6.86 17.81
N GLY A 6 14.88 6.07 18.86
CA GLY A 6 14.15 6.50 20.05
C GLY A 6 14.97 7.51 20.88
N GLU A 7 14.33 8.08 21.90
CA GLU A 7 14.97 9.05 22.81
C GLU A 7 16.21 8.49 23.55
N THR A 8 16.21 7.19 23.76
CA THR A 8 17.33 6.48 24.40
C THR A 8 18.43 6.04 23.43
N GLY A 9 18.37 6.48 22.15
CA GLY A 9 19.27 6.05 21.09
C GLY A 9 19.02 4.63 20.56
N LYS A 10 18.03 3.92 21.08
CA LYS A 10 17.64 2.58 20.58
C LYS A 10 16.64 2.72 19.41
N PRO A 11 16.74 1.84 18.40
CA PRO A 11 15.79 1.82 17.30
C PRO A 11 14.35 1.55 17.76
N LEU A 12 13.44 2.43 17.41
CA LEU A 12 11.99 2.22 17.55
C LEU A 12 11.43 1.79 16.19
N LEU A 13 11.19 0.49 16.02
CA LEU A 13 10.79 -0.12 14.76
C LEU A 13 9.36 -0.63 14.83
N ARG A 14 8.65 -0.55 13.70
CA ARG A 14 7.34 -1.17 13.49
C ARG A 14 7.29 -1.86 12.14
N ALA A 15 6.41 -2.85 12.04
CA ALA A 15 6.10 -3.48 10.77
C ALA A 15 5.28 -2.53 9.90
N TYR A 16 5.69 -2.39 8.66
CA TYR A 16 4.97 -1.67 7.61
C TYR A 16 4.97 -2.51 6.35
N SER A 17 3.83 -2.57 5.68
CA SER A 17 3.75 -3.17 4.36
C SER A 17 4.34 -2.21 3.33
N ILE A 18 5.09 -2.75 2.38
CA ILE A 18 5.62 -1.99 1.25
C ILE A 18 4.46 -1.72 0.29
N ALA A 19 4.31 -0.49 -0.14
CA ALA A 19 3.28 -0.06 -1.08
C ALA A 19 3.81 0.10 -2.51
N SER A 20 5.13 0.32 -2.67
CA SER A 20 5.79 0.33 -3.98
C SER A 20 5.86 -1.07 -4.59
N PRO A 21 5.85 -1.19 -5.92
CA PRO A 21 6.02 -2.47 -6.60
C PRO A 21 7.48 -2.98 -6.47
N ALA A 22 7.70 -4.27 -6.79
CA ALA A 22 9.00 -4.89 -6.61
C ALA A 22 10.09 -4.37 -7.57
N TRP A 23 9.67 -3.81 -8.70
CA TRP A 23 10.56 -3.25 -9.73
C TRP A 23 10.95 -1.78 -9.50
N ASP A 24 10.31 -1.10 -8.52
CA ASP A 24 10.61 0.29 -8.21
C ASP A 24 11.95 0.42 -7.46
N GLU A 25 12.71 1.44 -7.78
CA GLU A 25 13.97 1.77 -7.10
C GLU A 25 13.75 2.41 -5.73
N GLU A 26 12.54 2.93 -5.47
CA GLU A 26 12.16 3.56 -4.22
C GLU A 26 11.20 2.70 -3.41
N LEU A 27 11.32 2.75 -2.08
CA LEU A 27 10.38 2.10 -1.17
C LEU A 27 9.32 3.10 -0.71
N GLU A 28 8.07 2.78 -0.98
CA GLU A 28 6.91 3.53 -0.51
C GLU A 28 6.23 2.82 0.66
N PHE A 29 5.87 3.58 1.68
CA PHE A 29 5.12 3.10 2.84
C PHE A 29 3.91 4.01 3.09
N TYR A 30 2.75 3.40 3.34
CA TYR A 30 1.54 4.12 3.67
C TYR A 30 1.26 4.05 5.17
N SER A 31 1.16 5.21 5.82
CA SER A 31 0.94 5.34 7.26
C SER A 31 -0.13 6.37 7.57
N ILE A 32 -0.91 6.10 8.61
CA ILE A 32 -1.82 7.10 9.20
C ILE A 32 -1.14 7.82 10.37
N LYS A 33 -1.58 9.04 10.63
CA LYS A 33 -1.17 9.80 11.81
C LYS A 33 -1.94 9.31 13.03
N VAL A 34 -1.25 8.67 13.97
CA VAL A 34 -1.80 8.32 15.28
C VAL A 34 -1.14 9.24 16.30
N PRO A 35 -1.88 10.20 16.91
CA PRO A 35 -1.29 11.23 17.77
C PRO A 35 -0.43 10.66 18.90
N ASP A 36 -0.90 9.62 19.58
CA ASP A 36 -0.24 9.00 20.73
C ASP A 36 0.56 7.73 20.34
N GLY A 37 0.71 7.48 19.03
CA GLY A 37 1.47 6.33 18.55
C GLY A 37 2.97 6.55 18.76
N PRO A 38 3.70 5.61 19.40
CA PRO A 38 5.12 5.80 19.73
C PRO A 38 6.00 6.15 18.54
N LEU A 39 5.74 5.57 17.36
CA LEU A 39 6.47 5.84 16.14
C LEU A 39 5.76 6.85 15.23
N THR A 40 4.45 6.70 15.03
CA THR A 40 3.68 7.52 14.08
C THR A 40 3.61 8.98 14.49
N SER A 41 3.58 9.29 15.81
CA SER A 41 3.66 10.65 16.33
C SER A 41 4.94 11.38 15.90
N ARG A 42 6.02 10.63 15.63
CA ARG A 42 7.31 11.16 15.19
C ARG A 42 7.46 11.10 13.67
N LEU A 43 7.03 10.00 13.04
CA LEU A 43 7.09 9.84 11.58
C LEU A 43 6.32 10.95 10.84
N GLN A 44 5.23 11.46 11.41
CA GLN A 44 4.46 12.55 10.78
C GLN A 44 5.24 13.87 10.64
N HIS A 45 6.38 14.01 11.30
CA HIS A 45 7.22 15.21 11.28
C HIS A 45 8.48 15.06 10.44
N ILE A 46 8.74 13.89 9.86
CA ILE A 46 9.89 13.71 8.96
C ILE A 46 9.75 14.58 7.72
N LYS A 47 10.89 15.01 7.22
CA LYS A 47 11.01 15.86 6.02
C LYS A 47 11.91 15.18 5.00
N VAL A 48 11.85 15.67 3.77
CA VAL A 48 12.76 15.23 2.72
C VAL A 48 14.22 15.47 3.18
N GLY A 49 15.05 14.44 3.08
CA GLY A 49 16.42 14.42 3.56
C GLY A 49 16.61 13.81 4.95
N ASP A 50 15.53 13.56 5.70
CA ASP A 50 15.64 12.87 6.99
C ASP A 50 15.88 11.36 6.77
N GLU A 51 16.71 10.79 7.64
CA GLU A 51 17.04 9.37 7.61
C GLU A 51 16.02 8.55 8.42
N ILE A 52 15.62 7.40 7.88
CA ILE A 52 14.84 6.38 8.58
C ILE A 52 15.62 5.08 8.69
N ILE A 53 15.33 4.31 9.72
CA ILE A 53 15.91 2.98 9.89
C ILE A 53 15.08 1.98 9.12
N LEU A 54 15.71 1.27 8.19
CA LEU A 54 15.10 0.17 7.44
C LEU A 54 15.78 -1.15 7.81
N ARG A 55 14.98 -2.17 8.18
CA ARG A 55 15.49 -3.53 8.33
C ARG A 55 15.65 -4.17 6.94
N PRO A 56 16.83 -4.72 6.61
CA PRO A 56 17.13 -5.19 5.25
C PRO A 56 16.31 -6.44 4.85
N LYS A 57 15.87 -7.26 5.81
CA LYS A 57 15.11 -8.48 5.50
C LYS A 57 13.61 -8.18 5.51
N PRO A 58 12.91 -8.25 4.35
CA PRO A 58 11.47 -8.21 4.31
C PRO A 58 10.89 -9.50 4.91
N VAL A 59 9.70 -9.38 5.48
CA VAL A 59 8.92 -10.50 6.00
C VAL A 59 7.48 -10.34 5.54
N GLY A 60 6.76 -11.42 5.44
CA GLY A 60 5.36 -11.43 4.98
C GLY A 60 5.18 -12.42 3.84
N THR A 61 3.92 -12.74 3.54
CA THR A 61 3.53 -13.79 2.60
C THR A 61 2.50 -13.34 1.57
N LEU A 62 2.14 -12.06 1.58
CA LEU A 62 1.22 -11.51 0.58
C LEU A 62 2.01 -11.16 -0.69
N VAL A 63 2.27 -12.19 -1.48
CA VAL A 63 3.03 -12.15 -2.74
C VAL A 63 2.35 -13.03 -3.78
N HIS A 64 2.63 -12.80 -5.06
CA HIS A 64 2.03 -13.57 -6.17
C HIS A 64 2.31 -15.06 -6.10
N ASP A 65 3.46 -15.48 -5.57
CA ASP A 65 3.85 -16.89 -5.44
C ASP A 65 2.87 -17.70 -4.56
N ALA A 66 2.17 -17.03 -3.64
CA ALA A 66 1.18 -17.64 -2.77
C ALA A 66 -0.22 -17.73 -3.41
N LEU A 67 -0.42 -17.18 -4.61
CA LEU A 67 -1.71 -17.08 -5.27
C LEU A 67 -1.77 -17.95 -6.51
N LEU A 68 -2.87 -18.70 -6.65
CA LEU A 68 -3.14 -19.46 -7.88
C LEU A 68 -3.75 -18.56 -8.95
N PRO A 69 -3.40 -18.74 -10.24
CA PRO A 69 -4.07 -18.05 -11.33
C PRO A 69 -5.58 -18.33 -11.33
N GLY A 70 -6.37 -17.36 -11.75
CA GLY A 70 -7.82 -17.48 -11.79
C GLY A 70 -8.49 -16.39 -12.61
N SER A 71 -9.80 -16.51 -12.80
CA SER A 71 -10.58 -15.51 -13.53
C SER A 71 -10.70 -14.18 -12.78
N ARG A 72 -10.72 -14.23 -11.44
CA ARG A 72 -10.92 -13.06 -10.58
C ARG A 72 -9.97 -13.10 -9.39
N LEU A 73 -9.44 -11.92 -9.05
CA LEU A 73 -8.67 -11.69 -7.83
C LEU A 73 -9.40 -10.64 -6.98
N TRP A 74 -9.62 -10.96 -5.70
CA TRP A 74 -10.24 -10.04 -4.76
C TRP A 74 -9.20 -9.53 -3.76
N PHE A 75 -9.10 -8.23 -3.66
CA PHE A 75 -8.34 -7.52 -2.64
C PHE A 75 -9.30 -6.86 -1.66
N LEU A 76 -9.20 -7.22 -0.39
CA LEU A 76 -10.06 -6.70 0.67
C LEU A 76 -9.20 -5.94 1.68
N ALA A 77 -9.28 -4.61 1.67
CA ALA A 77 -8.49 -3.74 2.51
C ALA A 77 -9.33 -2.89 3.45
N THR A 78 -8.82 -2.66 4.64
CA THR A 78 -9.30 -1.64 5.56
C THR A 78 -8.17 -0.66 5.90
N GLY A 79 -8.44 0.64 5.80
CA GLY A 79 -7.47 1.69 6.12
C GLY A 79 -6.13 1.49 5.42
N THR A 80 -5.04 1.54 6.18
CA THR A 80 -3.66 1.35 5.67
C THR A 80 -3.35 -0.07 5.19
N GLY A 81 -4.22 -1.04 5.44
CA GLY A 81 -4.13 -2.38 4.86
C GLY A 81 -4.22 -2.38 3.33
N PHE A 82 -4.51 -1.24 2.72
CA PHE A 82 -4.41 -1.01 1.28
C PHE A 82 -2.96 -1.11 0.75
N ALA A 83 -1.96 -0.79 1.58
CA ALA A 83 -0.56 -0.70 1.15
C ALA A 83 -0.02 -1.94 0.41
N PRO A 84 -0.13 -3.18 0.92
CA PRO A 84 0.37 -4.34 0.19
C PRO A 84 -0.37 -4.58 -1.13
N PHE A 85 -1.65 -4.23 -1.20
CA PHE A 85 -2.41 -4.32 -2.45
C PHE A 85 -2.01 -3.22 -3.44
N ALA A 86 -1.60 -2.04 -2.96
CA ALA A 86 -1.02 -0.99 -3.80
C ALA A 86 0.24 -1.49 -4.53
N SER A 87 1.09 -2.25 -3.85
CA SER A 87 2.24 -2.92 -4.46
C SER A 87 1.79 -3.89 -5.54
N LEU A 88 0.90 -4.83 -5.24
CA LEU A 88 0.42 -5.84 -6.18
C LEU A 88 -0.35 -5.25 -7.37
N LEU A 89 -1.13 -4.19 -7.18
CA LEU A 89 -1.84 -3.50 -8.27
C LEU A 89 -0.90 -2.86 -9.29
N ARG A 90 0.33 -2.51 -8.89
CA ARG A 90 1.36 -1.94 -9.77
C ARG A 90 2.22 -3.01 -10.46
N GLU A 91 2.07 -4.29 -10.08
CA GLU A 91 2.82 -5.39 -10.69
C GLU A 91 2.15 -5.87 -11.98
N PRO A 92 2.87 -5.95 -13.12
CA PRO A 92 2.35 -6.49 -14.36
C PRO A 92 1.78 -7.91 -14.20
N GLU A 93 2.43 -8.74 -13.38
CA GLU A 93 2.03 -10.12 -13.11
C GLU A 93 0.59 -10.24 -12.60
N THR A 94 0.08 -9.25 -11.84
CA THR A 94 -1.33 -9.20 -11.42
C THR A 94 -2.27 -9.23 -12.61
N TRP A 95 -1.96 -8.46 -13.63
CA TRP A 95 -2.83 -8.27 -14.81
C TRP A 95 -2.67 -9.38 -15.85
N GLU A 96 -1.55 -10.09 -15.81
CA GLU A 96 -1.30 -11.29 -16.62
C GLU A 96 -2.02 -12.50 -16.05
N LYS A 97 -1.97 -12.70 -14.73
CA LYS A 97 -2.55 -13.88 -14.06
C LYS A 97 -4.07 -13.85 -13.94
N TYR A 98 -4.68 -12.65 -13.89
CA TYR A 98 -6.11 -12.50 -13.59
C TYR A 98 -6.84 -11.72 -14.68
N GLY A 99 -8.03 -12.23 -15.05
CA GLY A 99 -8.92 -11.56 -16.00
C GLY A 99 -9.62 -10.35 -15.40
N GLN A 100 -9.85 -10.34 -14.09
CA GLN A 100 -10.48 -9.25 -13.36
C GLN A 100 -9.88 -9.12 -11.96
N VAL A 101 -9.61 -7.89 -11.55
CA VAL A 101 -9.18 -7.55 -10.19
C VAL A 101 -10.22 -6.66 -9.53
N ILE A 102 -10.69 -7.07 -8.37
CA ILE A 102 -11.69 -6.35 -7.59
C ILE A 102 -11.02 -5.88 -6.31
N MET A 103 -10.88 -4.55 -6.16
CA MET A 103 -10.30 -3.92 -5.00
C MET A 103 -11.40 -3.27 -4.16
N MET A 104 -11.68 -3.84 -2.99
CA MET A 104 -12.54 -3.23 -1.97
C MET A 104 -11.68 -2.52 -0.95
N HIS A 105 -11.91 -1.24 -0.75
CA HIS A 105 -11.17 -0.42 0.21
C HIS A 105 -12.14 0.30 1.13
N THR A 106 -12.15 -0.13 2.39
CA THR A 106 -13.04 0.43 3.42
C THR A 106 -12.22 1.28 4.39
N CYS A 107 -12.63 2.52 4.58
CA CYS A 107 -12.06 3.45 5.57
C CYS A 107 -13.14 3.94 6.54
N ARG A 108 -12.77 4.72 7.54
CA ARG A 108 -13.74 5.35 8.44
C ARG A 108 -14.35 6.57 7.80
N GLU A 109 -13.54 7.39 7.17
CA GLU A 109 -13.88 8.69 6.59
C GLU A 109 -13.45 8.78 5.13
N VAL A 110 -14.13 9.61 4.35
CA VAL A 110 -13.88 9.82 2.91
C VAL A 110 -12.45 10.28 2.66
N ALA A 111 -11.92 11.16 3.51
CA ALA A 111 -10.55 11.67 3.37
C ALA A 111 -9.47 10.56 3.44
N GLU A 112 -9.74 9.49 4.18
CA GLU A 112 -8.82 8.36 4.30
C GLU A 112 -8.74 7.51 3.01
N LEU A 113 -9.68 7.66 2.07
CA LEU A 113 -9.70 6.95 0.78
C LEU A 113 -8.81 7.61 -0.28
N GLU A 114 -8.33 8.84 -0.04
CA GLU A 114 -7.68 9.68 -1.05
C GLU A 114 -6.45 8.99 -1.67
N TYR A 115 -5.60 8.36 -0.86
CA TYR A 115 -4.44 7.63 -1.36
C TYR A 115 -4.83 6.51 -2.35
N GLY A 116 -5.82 5.70 -1.97
CA GLY A 116 -6.29 4.60 -2.82
C GLY A 116 -6.94 5.09 -4.12
N ARG A 117 -7.73 6.16 -4.06
CA ARG A 117 -8.35 6.77 -5.25
C ARG A 117 -7.31 7.28 -6.24
N ARG A 118 -6.36 8.07 -5.77
CA ARG A 118 -5.27 8.59 -6.63
C ARG A 118 -4.45 7.48 -7.26
N LEU A 119 -4.13 6.45 -6.48
CA LEU A 119 -3.38 5.31 -7.00
C LEU A 119 -4.18 4.62 -8.12
N VAL A 120 -5.44 4.29 -7.89
CA VAL A 120 -6.29 3.62 -8.88
C VAL A 120 -6.45 4.45 -10.15
N GLU A 121 -6.62 5.77 -10.03
CA GLU A 121 -6.64 6.68 -11.18
C GLU A 121 -5.31 6.66 -11.96
N SER A 122 -4.18 6.68 -11.24
CA SER A 122 -2.86 6.68 -11.87
C SER A 122 -2.56 5.40 -12.65
N LEU A 123 -3.09 4.25 -12.21
CA LEU A 123 -2.87 2.96 -12.89
C LEU A 123 -3.35 2.94 -14.34
N GLN A 124 -4.44 3.65 -14.66
CA GLN A 124 -4.97 3.70 -16.02
C GLN A 124 -4.08 4.50 -16.99
N HIS A 125 -3.24 5.36 -16.43
CA HIS A 125 -2.31 6.22 -17.17
C HIS A 125 -0.86 5.77 -17.05
N ASP A 126 -0.63 4.66 -16.36
CA ASP A 126 0.70 4.10 -16.18
C ASP A 126 1.25 3.58 -17.51
N PRO A 127 2.46 4.01 -17.95
CA PRO A 127 3.01 3.62 -19.24
C PRO A 127 3.32 2.12 -19.36
N LEU A 128 3.52 1.43 -18.25
CA LEU A 128 3.86 0.00 -18.22
C LEU A 128 2.61 -0.88 -18.22
N ILE A 129 1.64 -0.56 -17.36
CA ILE A 129 0.49 -1.43 -17.07
C ILE A 129 -0.87 -0.86 -17.47
N GLY A 130 -0.95 0.40 -17.88
CA GLY A 130 -2.23 1.09 -18.12
C GLY A 130 -3.15 0.34 -19.09
N GLU A 131 -2.61 -0.17 -20.20
CA GLU A 131 -3.38 -0.98 -21.15
C GLU A 131 -3.84 -2.32 -20.56
N MET A 132 -3.05 -2.93 -19.68
CA MET A 132 -3.38 -4.18 -19.01
C MET A 132 -4.48 -4.01 -17.95
N VAL A 133 -4.51 -2.85 -17.28
CA VAL A 133 -5.50 -2.48 -16.25
C VAL A 133 -6.85 -2.17 -16.85
N ALA A 134 -6.86 -1.63 -18.08
CA ALA A 134 -8.08 -1.16 -18.74
C ALA A 134 -9.16 -2.24 -18.81
N GLY A 135 -10.32 -1.93 -18.22
CA GLY A 135 -11.47 -2.83 -18.16
C GLY A 135 -11.35 -4.00 -17.18
N LYS A 136 -10.18 -4.25 -16.59
CA LYS A 136 -9.99 -5.34 -15.62
C LYS A 136 -10.16 -4.93 -14.18
N LEU A 137 -9.78 -3.69 -13.80
CA LEU A 137 -9.85 -3.20 -12.43
C LEU A 137 -11.26 -2.71 -12.09
N LYS A 138 -11.79 -3.19 -10.97
CA LYS A 138 -12.98 -2.64 -10.31
C LYS A 138 -12.60 -2.19 -8.91
N TYR A 139 -12.80 -0.91 -8.62
CA TYR A 139 -12.51 -0.32 -7.32
C TYR A 139 -13.79 0.08 -6.61
N TYR A 140 -13.97 -0.42 -5.39
CA TYR A 140 -15.11 -0.15 -4.52
C TYR A 140 -14.64 0.52 -3.23
N PRO A 141 -14.52 1.85 -3.23
CA PRO A 141 -14.26 2.60 -2.00
C PRO A 141 -15.54 2.67 -1.16
N THR A 142 -15.42 2.42 0.14
CA THR A 142 -16.55 2.50 1.09
C THR A 142 -16.10 3.18 2.39
N THR A 143 -17.05 3.76 3.09
CA THR A 143 -16.83 4.38 4.40
C THR A 143 -17.76 3.80 5.45
N THR A 144 -17.33 3.82 6.72
CA THR A 144 -18.13 3.29 7.84
C THR A 144 -18.67 4.37 8.77
N ARG A 145 -18.19 5.61 8.65
CA ARG A 145 -18.61 6.74 9.51
C ARG A 145 -19.18 7.93 8.73
N GLU A 146 -18.97 7.93 7.43
CA GLU A 146 -19.53 8.92 6.52
C GLU A 146 -20.31 8.22 5.41
N PRO A 147 -21.45 8.78 4.96
CA PRO A 147 -22.23 8.22 3.86
C PRO A 147 -21.55 8.34 2.51
#